data_dffa61bb78dead71ff9f08ec62edaa4c
#
_entry.id   dffa61bb78dead71ff9f08ec62edaa4c
#
_cell.length_a   1.000
_cell.length_b   1.000
_cell.length_c   1.000
_cell.angle_alpha   90.00
_cell.angle_beta   90.00
_cell.angle_gamma   90.00
#
_symmetry.space_group_name_H-M   'P 1'
#
loop_
_entity.id
_entity.type
_entity.pdbx_description
1 polymer ?
#
loop_
_entity_poly.entity_id
_entity_poly.type
_entity_poly.pdbx_seq_one_letter_code
_entity_poly.pdbx_strand_id
1 'polypeptide(L)'
;MSFRVAPLASHECGQHCPDVIVADGVIEAQTPQAFVNFLKSGSSDSKLRRIVFFNSRGGNVVASMVFGHILRGLRIAGVVGRFEADGDPGPYVGECLSACVYALMGAVRRVAPPGSEVGLHRMSIVESEGGDLFGSHAQRSFADPPMVAVLGRYARRMGVDPALVRRAESLPPDTVHVLTRDEMRRWSLATSQF
;
A
#
# COMPACT_ATOMS: atom_id res chain seq x y z
N MET A 1 -0.60 9.99 -4.49
CA MET A 1 0.62 9.40 -3.84
C MET A 1 1.85 10.03 -4.46
N SER A 2 2.77 10.50 -3.63
CA SER A 2 4.08 11.05 -4.03
C SER A 2 5.17 10.00 -3.85
N PHE A 3 6.26 10.15 -4.62
CA PHE A 3 7.44 9.29 -4.55
C PHE A 3 8.71 10.12 -4.39
N ARG A 4 9.59 9.70 -3.51
CA ARG A 4 10.92 10.31 -3.33
C ARG A 4 11.93 9.27 -2.91
N VAL A 5 13.21 9.59 -3.04
CA VAL A 5 14.32 8.82 -2.49
C VAL A 5 14.63 9.36 -1.09
N ALA A 6 14.92 8.46 -0.16
CA ALA A 6 15.39 8.81 1.16
C ALA A 6 16.51 7.85 1.61
N PRO A 7 17.53 8.33 2.33
CA PRO A 7 18.54 7.46 2.91
C PRO A 7 17.91 6.61 4.03
N LEU A 8 18.21 5.32 4.02
CA LEU A 8 17.84 4.42 5.12
C LEU A 8 18.90 4.57 6.22
N ALA A 9 18.84 5.68 6.94
CA ALA A 9 19.81 5.93 7.98
C ALA A 9 19.66 4.93 9.13
N SER A 10 20.76 4.32 9.52
CA SER A 10 20.89 3.57 10.77
C SER A 10 22.25 3.90 11.39
N HIS A 11 22.36 3.76 12.69
CA HIS A 11 23.64 3.93 13.39
C HIS A 11 24.74 2.98 12.89
N GLU A 12 24.31 1.88 12.20
CA GLU A 12 25.22 0.83 11.74
C GLU A 12 25.86 1.13 10.37
N CYS A 13 25.23 1.90 9.49
CA CYS A 13 25.71 2.13 8.13
C CYS A 13 26.33 3.51 7.88
N GLY A 14 26.12 4.49 8.77
CA GLY A 14 26.71 5.84 8.68
C GLY A 14 26.45 6.49 7.30
N GLN A 15 27.52 6.97 6.64
CA GLN A 15 27.45 7.59 5.32
C GLN A 15 27.25 6.59 4.15
N HIS A 16 27.29 5.30 4.42
CA HIS A 16 27.13 4.23 3.42
C HIS A 16 25.74 3.61 3.45
N CYS A 17 24.77 4.27 4.10
CA CYS A 17 23.39 3.80 4.13
C CYS A 17 22.81 3.75 2.72
N PRO A 18 22.05 2.67 2.41
CA PRO A 18 21.38 2.59 1.14
C PRO A 18 20.21 3.56 1.05
N ASP A 19 19.91 4.00 -0.14
CA ASP A 19 18.70 4.77 -0.43
C ASP A 19 17.51 3.85 -0.68
N VAL A 20 16.34 4.29 -0.29
CA VAL A 20 15.06 3.59 -0.47
C VAL A 20 14.03 4.51 -1.10
N ILE A 21 12.98 3.93 -1.65
CA ILE A 21 11.85 4.68 -2.21
C ILE A 21 10.81 4.89 -1.10
N VAL A 22 10.37 6.11 -0.93
CA VAL A 22 9.25 6.46 -0.06
C VAL A 22 8.02 6.72 -0.92
N ALA A 23 6.91 6.07 -0.61
CA ALA A 23 5.61 6.21 -1.24
C ALA A 23 4.60 6.70 -0.20
N ASP A 24 4.28 7.98 -0.25
CA ASP A 24 3.45 8.65 0.75
C ASP A 24 2.16 9.24 0.14
N GLY A 25 1.06 9.14 0.88
CA GLY A 25 -0.22 9.74 0.55
C GLY A 25 -1.21 8.79 -0.14
N VAL A 26 -2.28 9.38 -0.70
CA VAL A 26 -3.42 8.65 -1.28
C VAL A 26 -3.05 8.03 -2.62
N ILE A 27 -3.47 6.78 -2.84
CA ILE A 27 -3.31 6.09 -4.12
C ILE A 27 -4.44 6.54 -5.05
N GLU A 28 -4.08 7.21 -6.12
CA GLU A 28 -4.99 7.73 -7.14
C GLU A 28 -4.83 6.94 -8.45
N ALA A 29 -5.74 7.14 -9.41
CA ALA A 29 -5.73 6.42 -10.68
C ALA A 29 -4.39 6.53 -11.43
N GLN A 30 -3.72 7.68 -11.36
CA GLN A 30 -2.43 7.94 -12.01
C GLN A 30 -1.21 7.46 -11.22
N THR A 31 -1.36 7.00 -9.98
CA THR A 31 -0.25 6.57 -9.12
C THR A 31 0.68 5.52 -9.77
N PRO A 32 0.18 4.47 -10.45
CA PRO A 32 1.04 3.51 -11.11
C PRO A 32 1.95 4.14 -12.18
N GLN A 33 1.40 5.05 -12.98
CA GLN A 33 2.16 5.76 -14.00
C GLN A 33 3.17 6.73 -13.40
N ALA A 34 2.78 7.43 -12.34
CA ALA A 34 3.68 8.32 -11.58
C ALA A 34 4.88 7.57 -11.03
N PHE A 35 4.67 6.35 -10.49
CA PHE A 35 5.76 5.49 -10.02
C PHE A 35 6.71 5.06 -11.14
N VAL A 36 6.18 4.66 -12.29
CA VAL A 36 7.01 4.30 -13.45
C VAL A 36 7.84 5.49 -13.93
N ASN A 37 7.24 6.68 -13.99
CA ASN A 37 7.93 7.92 -14.37
C ASN A 37 9.02 8.27 -13.36
N PHE A 38 8.73 8.16 -12.05
CA PHE A 38 9.69 8.36 -10.98
C PHE A 38 10.92 7.44 -11.13
N LEU A 39 10.71 6.15 -11.40
CA LEU A 39 11.81 5.20 -11.61
C LEU A 39 12.65 5.55 -12.84
N LYS A 40 12.03 6.04 -13.91
CA LYS A 40 12.75 6.46 -15.14
C LYS A 40 13.60 7.71 -14.91
N SER A 41 13.15 8.65 -14.07
CA SER A 41 13.85 9.91 -13.80
C SER A 41 15.00 9.76 -12.79
N GLY A 42 14.94 8.77 -11.89
CA GLY A 42 15.89 8.62 -10.77
C GLY A 42 16.75 7.36 -10.77
N SER A 43 16.71 6.54 -11.82
CA SER A 43 17.24 5.16 -11.79
C SER A 43 18.76 5.00 -11.89
N SER A 44 19.55 6.07 -11.91
CA SER A 44 21.02 5.98 -12.04
C SER A 44 21.78 5.90 -10.72
N ASP A 45 21.09 5.91 -9.58
CA ASP A 45 21.76 5.85 -8.28
C ASP A 45 22.06 4.41 -7.88
N SER A 46 23.36 4.08 -7.81
CA SER A 46 23.85 2.77 -7.40
C SER A 46 23.53 2.40 -5.94
N LYS A 47 23.15 3.38 -5.12
CA LYS A 47 22.75 3.19 -3.73
C LYS A 47 21.29 2.81 -3.56
N LEU A 48 20.44 3.06 -4.57
CA LEU A 48 19.01 2.83 -4.49
C LEU A 48 18.69 1.34 -4.38
N ARG A 49 18.06 0.94 -3.28
CA ARG A 49 17.57 -0.40 -3.07
C ARG A 49 16.15 -0.58 -3.61
N ARG A 50 15.83 -1.79 -4.03
CA ARG A 50 14.46 -2.17 -4.47
C ARG A 50 13.53 -2.36 -3.27
N ILE A 51 13.39 -1.32 -2.47
CA ILE A 51 12.55 -1.28 -1.29
C ILE A 51 11.67 -0.03 -1.38
N VAL A 52 10.36 -0.21 -1.23
CA VAL A 52 9.39 0.88 -1.11
C VAL A 52 8.85 0.90 0.30
N PHE A 53 8.93 2.05 0.95
CA PHE A 53 8.25 2.33 2.22
C PHE A 53 6.88 2.93 1.92
N PHE A 54 5.84 2.32 2.47
CA PHE A 54 4.45 2.73 2.31
C PHE A 54 3.95 3.46 3.54
N ASN A 55 3.42 4.66 3.33
CA ASN A 55 2.61 5.38 4.29
C ASN A 55 1.37 5.91 3.56
N SER A 56 0.23 5.20 3.71
CA SER A 56 -0.95 5.48 2.91
C SER A 56 -2.24 5.00 3.55
N ARG A 57 -3.24 5.86 3.56
CA ARG A 57 -4.61 5.53 3.97
C ARG A 57 -5.42 4.79 2.88
N GLY A 58 -4.81 4.51 1.75
CA GLY A 58 -5.44 3.80 0.65
C GLY A 58 -5.83 4.70 -0.51
N GLY A 59 -7.00 4.47 -1.10
CA GLY A 59 -7.51 5.19 -2.25
C GLY A 59 -8.09 4.27 -3.32
N ASN A 60 -7.64 4.40 -4.57
CA ASN A 60 -8.15 3.63 -5.70
C ASN A 60 -7.64 2.18 -5.70
N VAL A 61 -8.55 1.22 -5.55
CA VAL A 61 -8.24 -0.21 -5.46
C VAL A 61 -7.65 -0.75 -6.77
N VAL A 62 -8.19 -0.34 -7.92
CA VAL A 62 -7.70 -0.80 -9.24
C VAL A 62 -6.27 -0.31 -9.46
N ALA A 63 -6.00 0.96 -9.20
CA ALA A 63 -4.66 1.53 -9.27
C ALA A 63 -3.70 0.83 -8.30
N SER A 64 -4.16 0.47 -7.10
CA SER A 64 -3.37 -0.27 -6.11
C SER A 64 -2.96 -1.66 -6.61
N MET A 65 -3.88 -2.39 -7.26
CA MET A 65 -3.55 -3.67 -7.88
C MET A 65 -2.56 -3.52 -9.04
N VAL A 66 -2.73 -2.50 -9.89
CA VAL A 66 -1.76 -2.22 -10.97
C VAL A 66 -0.39 -1.86 -10.41
N PHE A 67 -0.34 -1.01 -9.40
CA PHE A 67 0.89 -0.67 -8.69
C PHE A 67 1.55 -1.91 -8.08
N GLY A 68 0.77 -2.78 -7.44
CA GLY A 68 1.26 -4.06 -6.92
C GLY A 68 1.83 -4.99 -8.01
N HIS A 69 1.23 -5.04 -9.19
CA HIS A 69 1.79 -5.79 -10.33
C HIS A 69 3.15 -5.22 -10.77
N ILE A 70 3.30 -3.89 -10.79
CA ILE A 70 4.58 -3.24 -11.11
C ILE A 70 5.64 -3.62 -10.08
N LEU A 71 5.32 -3.51 -8.78
CA LEU A 71 6.24 -3.89 -7.70
C LEU A 71 6.70 -5.35 -7.83
N ARG A 72 5.76 -6.26 -8.12
CA ARG A 72 6.05 -7.69 -8.30
C ARG A 72 6.97 -7.92 -9.51
N GLY A 73 6.67 -7.30 -10.64
CA GLY A 73 7.46 -7.42 -11.88
C GLY A 73 8.88 -6.89 -11.71
N LEU A 74 9.06 -5.82 -10.95
CA LEU A 74 10.36 -5.22 -10.64
C LEU A 74 11.06 -5.86 -9.43
N ARG A 75 10.45 -6.87 -8.80
CA ARG A 75 10.98 -7.57 -7.61
C ARG A 75 11.27 -6.62 -6.45
N ILE A 76 10.39 -5.67 -6.21
CA ILE A 76 10.50 -4.66 -5.15
C ILE A 76 9.91 -5.22 -3.85
N ALA A 77 10.64 -5.01 -2.74
CA ALA A 77 10.14 -5.27 -1.39
C ALA A 77 9.31 -4.08 -0.88
N GLY A 78 8.32 -4.35 -0.03
CA GLY A 78 7.47 -3.35 0.60
C GLY A 78 7.61 -3.35 2.11
N VAL A 79 7.76 -2.18 2.70
CA VAL A 79 7.81 -1.97 4.15
C VAL A 79 6.74 -0.96 4.52
N VAL A 80 5.97 -1.21 5.56
CA VAL A 80 5.04 -0.20 6.09
C VAL A 80 5.80 0.72 7.03
N GLY A 81 5.93 1.98 6.63
CA GLY A 81 6.70 2.98 7.39
C GLY A 81 6.70 4.32 6.68
N ARG A 82 6.99 5.38 7.42
CA ARG A 82 7.08 6.75 6.92
C ARG A 82 8.47 7.34 7.15
N PHE A 83 8.77 8.40 6.42
CA PHE A 83 9.94 9.23 6.58
C PHE A 83 9.50 10.67 6.73
N GLU A 84 10.07 11.40 7.64
CA GLU A 84 9.84 12.84 7.78
C GLU A 84 10.62 13.65 6.73
N ALA A 85 10.12 14.85 6.41
CA ALA A 85 10.66 15.62 5.30
C ALA A 85 12.00 16.27 5.60
N ASP A 86 12.32 16.55 6.87
CA ASP A 86 13.39 17.46 7.29
C ASP A 86 14.60 16.76 7.90
N GLY A 87 15.13 15.77 7.20
CA GLY A 87 16.49 15.27 7.47
C GLY A 87 16.66 14.43 8.73
N ASP A 88 15.58 14.10 9.42
CA ASP A 88 15.65 13.16 10.53
C ASP A 88 15.77 11.73 9.98
N PRO A 89 16.80 10.97 10.36
CA PRO A 89 17.04 9.65 9.81
C PRO A 89 15.96 8.66 10.31
N GLY A 90 14.87 8.50 9.51
CA GLY A 90 13.87 7.47 9.71
C GLY A 90 14.23 6.16 9.03
N PRO A 91 13.51 5.06 9.23
CA PRO A 91 12.05 5.03 9.13
C PRO A 91 11.31 5.07 10.47
N TYR A 92 10.16 5.73 10.45
CA TYR A 92 9.19 5.73 11.54
C TYR A 92 8.04 4.76 11.28
N VAL A 93 7.25 4.49 12.32
CA VAL A 93 6.00 3.75 12.17
C VAL A 93 5.09 4.46 11.16
N GLY A 94 4.45 3.68 10.29
CA GLY A 94 3.57 4.18 9.25
C GLY A 94 2.29 3.39 9.16
N GLU A 95 1.45 3.75 8.21
CA GLU A 95 0.16 3.09 7.98
C GLU A 95 0.03 2.62 6.53
N CYS A 96 -0.60 1.45 6.33
CA CYS A 96 -1.03 0.96 5.04
C CYS A 96 -2.46 0.44 5.16
N LEU A 97 -3.42 1.33 4.90
CA LEU A 97 -4.84 1.06 5.13
C LEU A 97 -5.58 0.87 3.80
N SER A 98 -6.68 0.10 3.84
CA SER A 98 -7.61 -0.01 2.72
C SER A 98 -6.93 -0.47 1.42
N ALA A 99 -7.06 0.31 0.33
CA ALA A 99 -6.48 0.02 -0.98
C ALA A 99 -4.95 -0.12 -0.95
N CYS A 100 -4.24 0.53 0.00
CA CYS A 100 -2.79 0.36 0.17
C CYS A 100 -2.39 -1.11 0.37
N VAL A 101 -3.23 -1.89 1.06
CA VAL A 101 -2.95 -3.31 1.31
C VAL A 101 -2.82 -4.09 0.01
N TYR A 102 -3.61 -3.75 -1.03
CA TYR A 102 -3.49 -4.39 -2.34
C TYR A 102 -2.18 -4.02 -3.04
N ALA A 103 -1.69 -2.80 -2.90
CA ALA A 103 -0.36 -2.43 -3.40
C ALA A 103 0.75 -3.19 -2.66
N LEU A 104 0.68 -3.25 -1.33
CA LEU A 104 1.61 -4.00 -0.49
C LEU A 104 1.64 -5.50 -0.84
N MET A 105 0.49 -6.13 -1.12
CA MET A 105 0.42 -7.53 -1.57
C MET A 105 1.33 -7.81 -2.77
N GLY A 106 1.50 -6.83 -3.67
CA GLY A 106 2.34 -6.96 -4.86
C GLY A 106 3.83 -7.08 -4.57
N ALA A 107 4.32 -6.52 -3.47
CA ALA A 107 5.72 -6.60 -3.11
C ALA A 107 6.19 -8.06 -2.92
N VAL A 108 7.46 -8.34 -3.31
CA VAL A 108 8.01 -9.71 -3.22
C VAL A 108 8.36 -10.12 -1.79
N ARG A 109 8.72 -9.17 -0.95
CA ARG A 109 8.81 -9.29 0.51
C ARG A 109 7.99 -8.17 1.12
N ARG A 110 7.26 -8.46 2.16
CA ARG A 110 6.32 -7.54 2.79
C ARG A 110 6.60 -7.51 4.29
N VAL A 111 6.87 -6.31 4.79
CA VAL A 111 7.22 -6.12 6.20
C VAL A 111 6.32 -5.04 6.80
N ALA A 112 5.71 -5.36 7.91
CA ALA A 112 5.02 -4.42 8.79
C ALA A 112 5.74 -4.40 10.13
N PRO A 113 6.67 -3.45 10.36
CA PRO A 113 7.41 -3.35 11.62
C PRO A 113 6.47 -3.17 12.81
N PRO A 114 6.93 -3.51 14.03
CA PRO A 114 6.17 -3.24 15.24
C PRO A 114 5.74 -1.78 15.34
N GLY A 115 4.47 -1.55 15.64
CA GLY A 115 3.88 -0.21 15.74
C GLY A 115 3.31 0.31 14.43
N SER A 116 3.71 -0.23 13.26
CA SER A 116 3.06 0.12 11.98
C SER A 116 1.70 -0.53 11.85
N GLU A 117 0.77 0.17 11.22
CA GLU A 117 -0.62 -0.26 11.07
C GLU A 117 -0.89 -0.78 9.65
N VAL A 118 -1.44 -1.98 9.56
CA VAL A 118 -2.00 -2.53 8.32
C VAL A 118 -3.47 -2.76 8.54
N GLY A 119 -4.34 -2.07 7.81
CA GLY A 119 -5.76 -2.08 8.11
C GLY A 119 -6.64 -2.35 6.90
N LEU A 120 -7.73 -3.07 7.15
CA LEU A 120 -8.75 -3.44 6.18
C LEU A 120 -10.09 -2.80 6.53
N HIS A 121 -10.86 -2.48 5.52
CA HIS A 121 -12.28 -2.20 5.64
C HIS A 121 -13.01 -2.72 4.40
N ARG A 122 -14.34 -2.79 4.48
CA ARG A 122 -15.16 -3.16 3.34
C ARG A 122 -14.99 -2.15 2.22
N MET A 123 -14.74 -2.64 0.99
CA MET A 123 -14.61 -1.77 -0.16
C MET A 123 -15.93 -1.05 -0.46
N SER A 124 -15.88 0.26 -0.58
CA SER A 124 -17.00 1.07 -1.02
C SER A 124 -16.59 2.02 -2.15
N ILE A 125 -17.50 2.23 -3.08
CA ILE A 125 -17.40 3.22 -4.15
C ILE A 125 -18.38 4.33 -3.78
N VAL A 126 -17.90 5.55 -3.75
CA VAL A 126 -18.75 6.73 -3.59
C VAL A 126 -18.93 7.33 -4.98
N GLU A 127 -20.11 7.16 -5.55
CA GLU A 127 -20.50 7.82 -6.79
C GLU A 127 -21.13 9.16 -6.40
N SER A 128 -20.49 10.26 -6.78
CA SER A 128 -21.11 11.57 -6.76
C SER A 128 -21.84 11.75 -8.08
N GLU A 129 -23.15 11.50 -8.10
CA GLU A 129 -23.99 11.95 -9.19
C GLU A 129 -23.99 13.46 -9.22
N GLY A 130 -23.79 14.05 -10.42
CA GLY A 130 -23.70 15.48 -10.64
C GLY A 130 -24.89 16.21 -10.02
N GLY A 131 -24.60 17.25 -9.23
CA GLY A 131 -25.60 17.95 -8.45
C GLY A 131 -26.65 18.65 -9.31
N ASP A 132 -27.90 18.30 -9.08
CA ASP A 132 -29.02 19.17 -9.31
C ASP A 132 -29.09 20.21 -8.19
N LEU A 133 -29.75 21.35 -8.47
CA LEU A 133 -29.94 22.52 -7.57
C LEU A 133 -30.51 22.20 -6.16
N PHE A 134 -30.76 20.94 -5.84
CA PHE A 134 -31.39 20.48 -4.59
C PHE A 134 -30.55 19.51 -3.75
N GLY A 135 -29.26 19.36 -4.03
CA GLY A 135 -28.33 18.57 -3.20
C GLY A 135 -27.79 17.32 -3.87
N SER A 136 -26.49 17.12 -3.77
CA SER A 136 -25.81 15.89 -4.20
C SER A 136 -26.05 14.79 -3.16
N HIS A 137 -26.79 13.75 -3.51
CA HIS A 137 -26.82 12.52 -2.75
C HIS A 137 -25.65 11.63 -3.16
N ALA A 138 -24.60 11.60 -2.32
CA ALA A 138 -23.52 10.65 -2.50
C ALA A 138 -24.04 9.24 -2.20
N GLN A 139 -24.26 8.42 -3.23
CA GLN A 139 -24.65 7.03 -3.07
C GLN A 139 -23.39 6.18 -2.88
N ARG A 140 -23.32 5.47 -1.73
CA ARG A 140 -22.26 4.52 -1.45
C ARG A 140 -22.69 3.14 -1.93
N SER A 141 -21.97 2.59 -2.91
CA SER A 141 -22.10 1.19 -3.35
C SER A 141 -20.96 0.35 -2.78
N PHE A 142 -21.18 -0.95 -2.63
CA PHE A 142 -20.17 -1.90 -2.15
C PHE A 142 -19.72 -2.81 -3.28
N ALA A 143 -18.55 -3.45 -3.10
CA ALA A 143 -18.06 -4.42 -4.05
C ALA A 143 -19.11 -5.52 -4.30
N ASP A 144 -19.42 -5.75 -5.56
CA ASP A 144 -20.23 -6.87 -5.98
C ASP A 144 -19.47 -8.20 -5.95
N PRO A 145 -20.13 -9.37 -5.96
CA PRO A 145 -19.45 -10.65 -5.94
C PRO A 145 -18.40 -10.84 -7.04
N PRO A 146 -18.59 -10.40 -8.29
CA PRO A 146 -17.57 -10.41 -9.32
C PRO A 146 -16.31 -9.64 -8.95
N MET A 147 -16.45 -8.45 -8.39
CA MET A 147 -15.30 -7.64 -7.93
C MET A 147 -14.55 -8.32 -6.78
N VAL A 148 -15.29 -8.84 -5.78
CA VAL A 148 -14.68 -9.60 -4.68
C VAL A 148 -13.89 -10.81 -5.21
N ALA A 149 -14.40 -11.48 -6.24
CA ALA A 149 -13.70 -12.58 -6.90
C ALA A 149 -12.41 -12.11 -7.61
N VAL A 150 -12.43 -10.93 -8.25
CA VAL A 150 -11.22 -10.31 -8.85
C VAL A 150 -10.17 -10.04 -7.79
N LEU A 151 -10.54 -9.42 -6.68
CA LEU A 151 -9.65 -9.12 -5.56
C LEU A 151 -9.05 -10.41 -4.95
N GLY A 152 -9.87 -11.44 -4.78
CA GLY A 152 -9.42 -12.73 -4.27
C GLY A 152 -8.43 -13.43 -5.22
N ARG A 153 -8.66 -13.37 -6.54
CA ARG A 153 -7.69 -13.89 -7.52
C ARG A 153 -6.38 -13.11 -7.51
N TYR A 154 -6.47 -11.78 -7.38
CA TYR A 154 -5.29 -10.92 -7.23
C TYR A 154 -4.48 -11.31 -5.98
N ALA A 155 -5.11 -11.37 -4.80
CA ALA A 155 -4.46 -11.77 -3.56
C ALA A 155 -3.72 -13.11 -3.71
N ARG A 156 -4.40 -14.14 -4.25
CA ARG A 156 -3.79 -15.45 -4.51
C ARG A 156 -2.57 -15.38 -5.44
N ARG A 157 -2.66 -14.60 -6.52
CA ARG A 157 -1.53 -14.39 -7.46
C ARG A 157 -0.33 -13.72 -6.77
N MET A 158 -0.60 -12.87 -5.78
CA MET A 158 0.43 -12.21 -4.98
C MET A 158 0.92 -13.05 -3.78
N GLY A 159 0.47 -14.31 -3.68
CA GLY A 159 0.86 -15.22 -2.60
C GLY A 159 0.25 -14.85 -1.24
N VAL A 160 -0.91 -14.21 -1.25
CA VAL A 160 -1.70 -13.86 -0.05
C VAL A 160 -2.97 -14.71 -0.05
N ASP A 161 -3.38 -15.21 1.13
CA ASP A 161 -4.62 -15.97 1.25
C ASP A 161 -5.84 -15.10 0.90
N PRO A 162 -6.68 -15.51 -0.07
CA PRO A 162 -7.92 -14.81 -0.40
C PRO A 162 -8.91 -14.67 0.76
N ALA A 163 -8.74 -15.41 1.84
CA ALA A 163 -9.53 -15.24 3.06
C ALA A 163 -9.41 -13.83 3.64
N LEU A 164 -8.27 -13.17 3.45
CA LEU A 164 -8.09 -11.77 3.83
C LEU A 164 -9.09 -10.85 3.12
N VAL A 165 -9.32 -11.05 1.81
CA VAL A 165 -10.32 -10.26 1.05
C VAL A 165 -11.72 -10.53 1.57
N ARG A 166 -12.08 -11.80 1.79
CA ARG A 166 -13.40 -12.15 2.36
C ARG A 166 -13.61 -11.53 3.74
N ARG A 167 -12.54 -11.50 4.56
CA ARG A 167 -12.58 -10.84 5.87
C ARG A 167 -12.83 -9.34 5.73
N ALA A 168 -12.14 -8.65 4.82
CA ALA A 168 -12.35 -7.23 4.56
C ALA A 168 -13.82 -6.95 4.18
N GLU A 169 -14.38 -7.72 3.24
CA GLU A 169 -15.75 -7.53 2.77
C GLU A 169 -16.83 -7.90 3.81
N SER A 170 -16.48 -8.66 4.86
CA SER A 170 -17.37 -8.98 5.98
C SER A 170 -17.41 -7.90 7.07
N LEU A 171 -16.53 -6.90 7.00
CA LEU A 171 -16.48 -5.83 8.01
C LEU A 171 -17.65 -4.86 7.85
N PRO A 172 -18.10 -4.21 8.96
CA PRO A 172 -19.02 -3.09 8.85
C PRO A 172 -18.42 -1.96 7.98
N PRO A 173 -19.23 -1.21 7.22
CA PRO A 173 -18.76 -0.26 6.23
C PRO A 173 -17.85 0.85 6.77
N ASP A 174 -18.06 1.25 8.02
CA ASP A 174 -17.34 2.36 8.64
C ASP A 174 -16.28 1.90 9.64
N THR A 175 -15.92 0.61 9.58
CA THR A 175 -14.94 0.01 10.50
C THR A 175 -13.65 -0.31 9.77
N VAL A 176 -12.54 0.26 10.24
CA VAL A 176 -11.20 -0.19 9.86
C VAL A 176 -10.73 -1.23 10.88
N HIS A 177 -10.45 -2.43 10.43
CA HIS A 177 -9.85 -3.48 11.23
C HIS A 177 -8.33 -3.47 11.04
N VAL A 178 -7.60 -3.04 12.06
CA VAL A 178 -6.14 -3.11 12.08
C VAL A 178 -5.73 -4.55 12.35
N LEU A 179 -4.94 -5.11 11.44
CA LEU A 179 -4.51 -6.51 11.50
C LEU A 179 -3.48 -6.75 12.60
N THR A 180 -3.71 -7.78 13.36
CA THR A 180 -2.70 -8.30 14.28
C THR A 180 -1.56 -8.98 13.50
N ARG A 181 -0.40 -9.17 14.15
CA ARG A 181 0.73 -9.93 13.57
C ARG A 181 0.33 -11.36 13.20
N ASP A 182 -0.51 -11.99 14.00
CA ASP A 182 -0.98 -13.36 13.76
C ASP A 182 -1.90 -13.44 12.55
N GLU A 183 -2.77 -12.47 12.35
CA GLU A 183 -3.60 -12.35 11.16
C GLU A 183 -2.75 -12.12 9.90
N MET A 184 -1.77 -11.20 9.96
CA MET A 184 -0.85 -10.97 8.84
C MET A 184 -0.07 -12.23 8.45
N ARG A 185 0.40 -13.00 9.43
CA ARG A 185 1.09 -14.28 9.19
C ARG A 185 0.13 -15.34 8.66
N ARG A 186 -1.05 -15.47 9.26
CA ARG A 186 -2.09 -16.45 8.86
C ARG A 186 -2.45 -16.31 7.40
N TRP A 187 -2.60 -15.09 6.92
CA TRP A 187 -2.95 -14.81 5.52
C TRP A 187 -1.73 -14.61 4.61
N SER A 188 -0.53 -14.86 5.10
CA SER A 188 0.71 -14.64 4.35
C SER A 188 0.82 -13.22 3.79
N LEU A 189 0.27 -12.23 4.48
CA LEU A 189 0.28 -10.84 4.03
C LEU A 189 1.63 -10.18 4.29
N ALA A 190 2.13 -10.23 5.51
CA ALA A 190 3.39 -9.59 5.90
C ALA A 190 4.02 -10.26 7.12
N THR A 191 5.32 -10.00 7.30
CA THR A 191 6.11 -10.36 8.48
C THR A 191 6.46 -9.10 9.28
N SER A 192 6.94 -9.25 10.50
CA SER A 192 7.39 -8.11 11.32
C SER A 192 8.84 -7.69 11.05
N GLN A 193 9.60 -8.52 10.33
CA GLN A 193 11.02 -8.31 10.00
C GLN A 193 11.32 -8.87 8.60
N PHE A 194 12.43 -8.40 8.01
CA PHE A 194 12.97 -8.97 6.76
C PHE A 194 13.47 -10.39 6.95
#